data_d9902b24a97bb83a74524e6f13a115f5
#
_entry.id   d9902b24a97bb83a74524e6f13a115f5
#
_cell.length_a   1.000
_cell.length_b   1.000
_cell.length_c   1.000
_cell.angle_alpha   90.00
_cell.angle_beta   90.00
_cell.angle_gamma   90.00
#
_symmetry.space_group_name_H-M   'P 1'
#
loop_
_entity.id
_entity.type
_entity.pdbx_description
1 polymer ?
#
loop_
_entity_poly.entity_id
_entity_poly.type
_entity_poly.pdbx_seq_one_letter_code
_entity_poly.pdbx_strand_id
1 'polypeptide(L)'
;LFCCGALWAVTAATPLCGQIRIVPRAKLDSLAHPSTADGAQAMRFERTQIDAGHIGEDDTPLSYTFKWHNEGTAPLIITRVQTTCGCAAATYGRQPVRTGGEGTVTVTYHPKGHPGSFDRRIFVYTQLSDKMPTAILPLTGTVIA
;
A
#
# COMPACT_ATOMS: atom_id res chain seq x y z
N LEU A 1 -80.19 -1.47 12.84
CA LEU A 1 -79.89 -0.97 12.30
C LEU A 1 -78.62 -0.68 12.56
N PHE A 2 -77.67 -0.86 12.52
CA PHE A 2 -76.90 -0.66 12.52
C PHE A 2 -75.84 -0.75 12.55
N CYS A 3 -75.30 -0.88 12.46
CA CYS A 3 -74.42 -0.87 12.45
C CYS A 3 -73.54 -1.03 12.44
N CYS A 4 -73.14 -1.27 12.60
CA CYS A 4 -72.19 -1.59 12.45
C CYS A 4 -71.25 -1.21 11.97
N GLY A 5 -70.91 -0.54 12.36
CA GLY A 5 -69.67 -0.06 12.36
C GLY A 5 -68.65 -1.06 12.50
N ALA A 6 -68.46 -1.60 11.55
CA ALA A 6 -67.32 -2.34 11.47
C ALA A 6 -66.15 -1.48 11.63
N LEU A 7 -65.88 -1.46 12.73
CA LEU A 7 -64.70 -1.09 13.05
C LEU A 7 -63.74 -1.99 12.74
N TRP A 8 -63.34 -1.87 11.81
CA TRP A 8 -62.19 -2.38 11.27
C TRP A 8 -61.07 -1.51 11.59
N ALA A 9 -60.84 -1.49 12.79
CA ALA A 9 -59.49 -1.27 13.14
C ALA A 9 -58.66 -2.35 12.49
N VAL A 10 -58.44 -2.19 11.29
CA VAL A 10 -57.29 -2.83 10.69
C VAL A 10 -56.11 -2.22 11.40
N THR A 11 -55.82 -2.76 12.50
CA THR A 11 -54.45 -2.65 12.96
C THR A 11 -53.62 -3.31 11.90
N ALA A 12 -53.24 -2.54 10.99
CA ALA A 12 -52.17 -2.91 10.14
C ALA A 12 -50.99 -3.17 11.08
N ALA A 13 -50.87 -4.41 11.46
CA ALA A 13 -49.61 -4.89 11.94
C ALA A 13 -48.64 -4.63 10.80
N THR A 14 -48.03 -3.51 10.87
CA THR A 14 -46.85 -3.32 10.07
C THR A 14 -45.94 -4.46 10.44
N PRO A 15 -45.64 -5.36 9.54
CA PRO A 15 -44.58 -6.28 9.82
C PRO A 15 -43.36 -5.40 10.09
N LEU A 16 -42.88 -5.50 11.28
CA LEU A 16 -41.53 -5.06 11.53
C LEU A 16 -40.65 -5.96 10.69
N CYS A 17 -40.68 -5.67 9.44
CA CYS A 17 -39.66 -6.20 8.54
C CYS A 17 -38.40 -5.54 9.01
N GLY A 18 -37.71 -6.24 9.88
CA GLY A 18 -36.40 -5.79 10.26
C GLY A 18 -35.64 -5.50 8.98
N GLN A 19 -35.45 -4.23 8.74
CA GLN A 19 -34.61 -3.85 7.64
C GLN A 19 -33.21 -4.38 7.99
N ILE A 20 -32.95 -5.55 7.50
CA ILE A 20 -31.59 -6.06 7.48
C ILE A 20 -30.86 -5.09 6.57
N ARG A 21 -30.23 -4.12 7.18
CA ARG A 21 -29.29 -3.29 6.47
C ARG A 21 -28.17 -4.20 6.03
N ILE A 22 -28.27 -4.65 4.82
CA ILE A 22 -27.17 -5.34 4.17
C ILE A 22 -26.06 -4.32 4.02
N VAL A 23 -25.12 -4.37 4.94
CA VAL A 23 -23.91 -3.58 4.82
C VAL A 23 -23.19 -4.10 3.59
N PRO A 24 -22.90 -3.26 2.60
CA PRO A 24 -22.20 -3.72 1.41
C PRO A 24 -20.88 -4.37 1.82
N ARG A 25 -20.60 -5.51 1.22
CA ARG A 25 -19.46 -6.38 1.54
C ARG A 25 -18.14 -5.60 1.58
N ALA A 26 -17.99 -4.57 0.74
CA ALA A 26 -16.84 -3.70 0.72
C ALA A 26 -16.60 -2.95 2.05
N LYS A 27 -17.64 -2.68 2.81
CA LYS A 27 -17.52 -2.00 4.11
C LYS A 27 -17.23 -2.97 5.26
N LEU A 28 -17.59 -4.24 5.08
CA LEU A 28 -17.23 -5.30 6.03
C LEU A 28 -15.76 -5.67 5.93
N ASP A 29 -15.22 -5.67 4.72
CA ASP A 29 -13.80 -5.97 4.52
C ASP A 29 -12.90 -4.88 5.11
N SER A 30 -13.36 -3.61 5.10
CA SER A 30 -12.65 -2.51 5.74
C SER A 30 -12.64 -2.59 7.26
N LEU A 31 -13.63 -3.25 7.86
CA LEU A 31 -13.72 -3.43 9.31
C LEU A 31 -12.98 -4.68 9.80
N ALA A 32 -12.79 -5.65 8.92
CA ALA A 32 -12.18 -6.93 9.28
C ALA A 32 -10.65 -6.91 9.27
N HIS A 33 -10.03 -5.93 8.58
CA HIS A 33 -8.59 -5.85 8.44
C HIS A 33 -8.09 -4.42 8.67
N PRO A 34 -8.14 -3.93 9.90
CA PRO A 34 -7.82 -2.52 10.15
C PRO A 34 -6.33 -2.17 10.05
N SER A 35 -5.44 -3.16 9.94
CA SER A 35 -4.04 -2.88 10.19
C SER A 35 -3.10 -2.96 8.99
N THR A 36 -3.51 -3.57 7.90
CA THR A 36 -2.63 -3.71 6.72
C THR A 36 -3.03 -2.83 5.55
N ALA A 37 -4.29 -2.50 5.44
CA ALA A 37 -4.78 -1.70 4.33
C ALA A 37 -4.48 -0.20 4.51
N ASP A 38 -4.53 0.28 5.75
CA ASP A 38 -4.36 1.71 6.02
C ASP A 38 -2.93 2.19 5.75
N GLY A 39 -1.95 1.36 6.05
CA GLY A 39 -0.56 1.70 5.79
C GLY A 39 -0.22 1.73 4.30
N ALA A 40 -0.68 0.75 3.57
CA ALA A 40 -0.44 0.66 2.13
C ALA A 40 -1.22 1.73 1.35
N GLN A 41 -2.37 2.16 1.85
CA GLN A 41 -3.15 3.24 1.26
C GLN A 41 -2.60 4.62 1.62
N ALA A 42 -1.97 4.75 2.77
CA ALA A 42 -1.39 6.01 3.18
C ALA A 42 -0.14 6.36 2.37
N MET A 43 0.64 5.38 1.95
CA MET A 43 1.87 5.58 1.19
C MET A 43 1.64 5.19 -0.27
N ARG A 44 1.47 6.18 -1.12
CA ARG A 44 1.26 5.95 -2.55
C ARG A 44 2.52 6.28 -3.34
N PHE A 45 3.04 5.31 -4.05
CA PHE A 45 4.18 5.48 -4.93
C PHE A 45 3.74 5.87 -6.34
N GLU A 46 4.44 6.81 -6.95
CA GLU A 46 4.22 7.16 -8.36
C GLU A 46 4.56 6.00 -9.29
N ARG A 47 5.60 5.24 -8.92
CA ARG A 47 5.99 4.00 -9.58
C ARG A 47 6.15 2.92 -8.54
N THR A 48 5.45 1.81 -8.72
CA THR A 48 5.52 0.67 -7.81
C THR A 48 6.58 -0.33 -8.23
N GLN A 49 7.09 -0.24 -9.46
CA GLN A 49 8.15 -1.10 -9.94
C GLN A 49 9.01 -0.35 -10.96
N ILE A 50 10.28 -0.70 -11.03
CA ILE A 50 11.21 -0.17 -12.01
C ILE A 50 11.84 -1.34 -12.77
N ASP A 51 11.84 -1.25 -14.10
CA ASP A 51 12.59 -2.13 -14.96
C ASP A 51 13.86 -1.39 -15.40
N ALA A 52 15.01 -1.88 -14.95
CA ALA A 52 16.30 -1.31 -15.30
C ALA A 52 16.73 -1.65 -16.73
N GLY A 53 16.08 -2.60 -17.38
CA GLY A 53 16.43 -3.06 -18.72
C GLY A 53 17.78 -3.78 -18.75
N HIS A 54 18.57 -3.49 -19.75
CA HIS A 54 19.90 -4.05 -19.91
C HIS A 54 20.96 -3.11 -19.33
N ILE A 55 21.78 -3.63 -18.44
CA ILE A 55 22.85 -2.89 -17.75
C ILE A 55 24.15 -3.63 -18.03
N GLY A 56 25.23 -2.90 -18.31
CA GLY A 56 26.57 -3.50 -18.39
C GLY A 56 27.11 -3.85 -17.01
N GLU A 57 27.81 -4.97 -16.88
CA GLU A 57 28.44 -5.35 -15.61
C GLU A 57 29.47 -4.32 -15.15
N ASP A 58 30.15 -3.69 -16.10
CA ASP A 58 31.16 -2.65 -15.82
C ASP A 58 30.57 -1.25 -15.65
N ASP A 59 29.24 -1.13 -15.77
CA ASP A 59 28.58 0.15 -15.57
C ASP A 59 28.75 0.66 -14.14
N THR A 60 28.78 1.98 -14.01
CA THR A 60 28.78 2.60 -12.69
C THR A 60 27.50 2.27 -11.93
N PRO A 61 27.51 2.29 -10.60
CA PRO A 61 26.31 2.06 -9.83
C PRO A 61 25.16 2.94 -10.30
N LEU A 62 24.01 2.33 -10.49
CA LEU A 62 22.82 3.00 -11.00
C LEU A 62 21.85 3.30 -9.88
N SER A 63 21.37 4.53 -9.85
CA SER A 63 20.42 4.97 -8.83
C SER A 63 19.02 5.12 -9.41
N TYR A 64 18.07 4.53 -8.74
CA TYR A 64 16.65 4.59 -9.08
C TYR A 64 15.88 5.23 -7.94
N THR A 65 15.09 6.24 -8.24
CA THR A 65 14.32 6.97 -7.24
C THR A 65 12.85 6.64 -7.35
N PHE A 66 12.28 6.20 -6.23
CA PHE A 66 10.85 6.02 -6.07
C PHE A 66 10.29 7.20 -5.29
N LYS A 67 9.43 7.97 -5.92
CA LYS A 67 8.67 9.03 -5.24
C LYS A 67 7.39 8.48 -4.67
N TRP A 68 7.03 8.96 -3.50
CA TRP A 68 5.79 8.59 -2.85
C TRP A 68 5.11 9.80 -2.22
N HIS A 69 3.81 9.70 -2.08
CA HIS A 69 2.96 10.72 -1.47
C HIS A 69 2.29 10.15 -0.24
N ASN A 70 2.15 10.96 0.79
CA ASN A 70 1.37 10.60 1.94
C ASN A 70 -0.10 10.97 1.72
N GLU A 71 -0.91 10.00 1.40
CA GLU A 71 -2.37 10.16 1.23
C GLU A 71 -3.16 9.78 2.49
N GLY A 72 -2.47 9.46 3.55
CA GLY A 72 -3.09 9.14 4.84
C GLY A 72 -3.51 10.37 5.63
N THR A 73 -4.03 10.13 6.82
CA THR A 73 -4.51 11.18 7.72
C THR A 73 -3.48 11.60 8.76
N ALA A 74 -2.37 10.90 8.84
CA ALA A 74 -1.31 11.15 9.81
C ALA A 74 0.05 11.22 9.10
N PRO A 75 1.05 11.89 9.69
CA PRO A 75 2.40 11.89 9.15
C PRO A 75 2.98 10.48 9.06
N LEU A 76 3.74 10.22 8.00
CA LEU A 76 4.43 8.95 7.79
C LEU A 76 5.94 9.11 7.96
N ILE A 77 6.53 8.16 8.68
CA ILE A 77 7.97 8.08 8.88
C ILE A 77 8.45 6.73 8.36
N ILE A 78 9.41 6.75 7.45
CA ILE A 78 10.10 5.52 7.04
C ILE A 78 11.09 5.16 8.15
N THR A 79 10.89 4.02 8.77
CA THR A 79 11.74 3.54 9.85
C THR A 79 12.90 2.70 9.34
N ARG A 80 12.66 1.96 8.26
CA ARG A 80 13.63 1.03 7.70
C ARG A 80 13.31 0.73 6.25
N VAL A 81 14.36 0.55 5.45
CA VAL A 81 14.26 0.02 4.09
C VAL A 81 15.24 -1.14 3.98
N GLN A 82 14.75 -2.28 3.51
CA GLN A 82 15.54 -3.47 3.30
C GLN A 82 15.51 -3.88 1.84
N THR A 83 16.61 -4.45 1.38
CA THR A 83 16.73 -5.02 0.04
C THR A 83 16.99 -6.52 0.15
N THR A 84 16.66 -7.28 -0.89
CA THR A 84 16.83 -8.74 -0.90
C THR A 84 18.28 -9.17 -1.14
N CYS A 85 19.18 -8.25 -1.47
CA CYS A 85 20.62 -8.56 -1.63
C CYS A 85 21.49 -7.39 -1.19
N GLY A 86 22.75 -7.69 -0.91
CA GLY A 86 23.78 -6.69 -0.62
C GLY A 86 24.25 -5.89 -1.84
N CYS A 87 23.77 -6.22 -3.04
CA CYS A 87 24.10 -5.53 -4.28
C CYS A 87 23.29 -4.25 -4.51
N ALA A 88 22.30 -4.02 -3.67
CA ALA A 88 21.48 -2.82 -3.72
C ALA A 88 21.48 -2.12 -2.35
N ALA A 89 21.71 -0.83 -2.36
CA ALA A 89 21.63 0.02 -1.18
C ALA A 89 20.47 0.98 -1.31
N ALA A 90 19.76 1.22 -0.22
CA ALA A 90 18.66 2.14 -0.22
C ALA A 90 18.95 3.35 0.65
N THR A 91 18.62 4.52 0.14
CA THR A 91 18.68 5.80 0.86
C THR A 91 17.29 6.40 0.91
N TYR A 92 16.91 6.92 2.06
CA TYR A 92 15.57 7.47 2.26
C TYR A 92 15.58 8.57 3.31
N GLY A 93 14.58 9.44 3.25
CA GLY A 93 14.38 10.48 4.26
C GLY A 93 13.82 9.87 5.54
N ARG A 94 14.39 10.25 6.68
CA ARG A 94 13.95 9.79 8.01
C ARG A 94 13.03 10.76 8.70
N GLN A 95 12.71 11.85 8.05
CA GLN A 95 11.83 12.88 8.62
C GLN A 95 10.36 12.54 8.35
N PRO A 96 9.45 12.92 9.26
CA PRO A 96 8.03 12.73 9.04
C PRO A 96 7.57 13.47 7.80
N VAL A 97 6.79 12.79 6.97
CA VAL A 97 6.14 13.39 5.80
C VAL A 97 4.69 13.65 6.15
N ARG A 98 4.29 14.89 6.08
CA ARG A 98 2.92 15.32 6.39
C ARG A 98 1.92 14.72 5.41
N THR A 99 0.67 14.68 5.81
CA THR A 99 -0.45 14.41 4.91
C THR A 99 -0.41 15.32 3.70
N GLY A 100 -0.44 14.75 2.51
CA GLY A 100 -0.29 15.48 1.24
C GLY A 100 1.15 15.83 0.88
N GLY A 101 2.13 15.48 1.72
CA GLY A 101 3.54 15.68 1.44
C GLY A 101 4.13 14.57 0.58
N GLU A 102 5.35 14.80 0.13
CA GLU A 102 6.09 13.88 -0.73
C GLU A 102 7.36 13.40 -0.05
N GLY A 103 7.74 12.18 -0.34
CA GLY A 103 9.00 11.60 0.06
C GLY A 103 9.65 10.81 -1.07
N THR A 104 10.88 10.42 -0.88
CA THR A 104 11.63 9.63 -1.87
C THR A 104 12.36 8.48 -1.21
N VAL A 105 12.46 7.40 -1.96
CA VAL A 105 13.34 6.26 -1.64
C VAL A 105 14.26 6.07 -2.85
N THR A 106 15.55 6.21 -2.65
CA THR A 106 16.54 6.02 -3.71
C THR A 106 17.26 4.70 -3.50
N VAL A 107 17.27 3.87 -4.53
CA VAL A 107 17.92 2.57 -4.53
C VAL A 107 19.11 2.64 -5.48
N THR A 108 20.30 2.34 -4.98
CA THR A 108 21.52 2.27 -5.79
C THR A 108 21.86 0.79 -6.00
N TYR A 109 21.91 0.38 -7.24
CA TYR A 109 22.23 -0.97 -7.64
C TYR A 109 23.66 -1.07 -8.20
N HIS A 110 24.41 -2.05 -7.72
CA HIS A 110 25.77 -2.33 -8.15
C HIS A 110 25.77 -3.58 -9.04
N PRO A 111 25.93 -3.43 -10.36
CA PRO A 111 25.84 -4.57 -11.28
C PRO A 111 27.07 -5.48 -11.25
N LYS A 112 28.22 -4.97 -10.82
CA LYS A 112 29.49 -5.68 -10.89
C LYS A 112 29.47 -6.99 -10.12
N GLY A 113 29.84 -8.06 -10.79
CA GLY A 113 29.88 -9.40 -10.20
C GLY A 113 28.51 -10.10 -10.15
N HIS A 114 27.51 -9.53 -10.80
CA HIS A 114 26.15 -10.08 -10.80
C HIS A 114 25.55 -10.16 -12.21
N PRO A 115 26.22 -10.86 -13.16
CA PRO A 115 25.66 -10.98 -14.51
C PRO A 115 24.38 -11.82 -14.52
N GLY A 116 23.53 -11.54 -15.46
CA GLY A 116 22.26 -12.23 -15.65
C GLY A 116 21.04 -11.43 -15.20
N SER A 117 19.87 -12.04 -15.33
CA SER A 117 18.62 -11.42 -14.93
C SER A 117 18.55 -11.30 -13.41
N PHE A 118 18.02 -10.18 -12.95
CA PHE A 118 17.81 -9.95 -11.54
C PHE A 118 16.38 -9.46 -11.23
N ASP A 119 15.88 -9.88 -10.09
CA ASP A 119 14.65 -9.42 -9.49
C ASP A 119 14.96 -9.12 -8.03
N ARG A 120 15.02 -7.84 -7.70
CA ARG A 120 15.32 -7.37 -6.35
C ARG A 120 14.09 -6.69 -5.79
N ARG A 121 13.76 -7.03 -4.55
CA ARG A 121 12.63 -6.43 -3.86
C ARG A 121 13.14 -5.51 -2.77
N ILE A 122 12.56 -4.33 -2.76
CA ILE A 122 12.84 -3.32 -1.75
C ILE A 122 11.64 -3.26 -0.82
N PHE A 123 11.88 -3.54 0.45
CA PHE A 123 10.86 -3.54 1.49
C PHE A 123 10.94 -2.24 2.26
N VAL A 124 9.86 -1.47 2.22
CA VAL A 124 9.76 -0.19 2.93
C VAL A 124 8.93 -0.38 4.18
N TYR A 125 9.51 -0.09 5.33
CA TYR A 125 8.85 -0.16 6.62
C TYR A 125 8.61 1.25 7.16
N THR A 126 7.44 1.45 7.75
CA THR A 126 7.06 2.71 8.39
C THR A 126 6.74 2.47 9.86
N GLN A 127 6.47 3.54 10.61
CA GLN A 127 6.05 3.43 12.01
C GLN A 127 4.73 2.68 12.20
N LEU A 128 3.97 2.43 11.12
CA LEU A 128 2.70 1.72 11.20
C LEU A 128 2.88 0.21 11.46
N SER A 129 4.00 -0.36 11.03
CA SER A 129 4.30 -1.77 11.27
C SER A 129 5.80 -2.05 11.19
N ASP A 130 6.33 -2.68 12.23
CA ASP A 130 7.73 -3.15 12.23
C ASP A 130 7.87 -4.57 11.67
N LYS A 131 6.78 -5.32 11.64
CA LYS A 131 6.80 -6.74 11.25
C LYS A 131 6.52 -6.94 9.78
N MET A 132 5.67 -6.10 9.21
CA MET A 132 5.28 -6.21 7.80
C MET A 132 5.67 -4.94 7.04
N PRO A 133 6.22 -5.09 5.84
CA PRO A 133 6.54 -3.93 5.04
C PRO A 133 5.26 -3.18 4.63
N THR A 134 5.32 -1.86 4.71
CA THR A 134 4.22 -1.00 4.24
C THR A 134 4.13 -1.01 2.73
N ALA A 135 5.27 -1.13 2.05
CA ALA A 135 5.34 -1.23 0.60
C ALA A 135 6.46 -2.16 0.16
N ILE A 136 6.27 -2.80 -0.98
CA ILE A 136 7.25 -3.64 -1.64
C ILE A 136 7.46 -3.08 -3.04
N LEU A 137 8.71 -2.76 -3.37
CA LEU A 137 9.08 -2.15 -4.64
C LEU A 137 10.00 -3.12 -5.40
N PRO A 138 9.51 -3.79 -6.44
CA PRO A 138 10.35 -4.63 -7.28
C PRO A 138 11.25 -3.80 -8.20
N LEU A 139 12.52 -4.19 -8.30
CA LEU A 139 13.49 -3.68 -9.24
C LEU A 139 14.01 -4.85 -10.08
N THR A 140 13.73 -4.84 -11.36
CA THR A 140 14.10 -5.93 -12.27
C THR A 140 15.03 -5.42 -13.36
N GLY A 141 15.74 -6.34 -13.97
CA GLY A 141 16.61 -6.02 -15.10
C GLY A 141 17.51 -7.20 -15.47
N THR A 142 18.42 -6.94 -16.40
CA THR A 142 19.40 -7.92 -16.84
C THR A 142 20.78 -7.26 -16.91
N VAL A 143 21.75 -7.86 -16.24
CA VAL A 143 23.14 -7.42 -16.29
C VAL A 143 23.86 -8.21 -17.37
N ILE A 144 24.49 -7.51 -18.31
CA ILE A 144 25.25 -8.09 -19.42
C ILE A 144 26.73 -8.05 -19.06
N ALA A 145 27.31 -9.20 -19.07
CA ALA A 145 28.75 -9.33 -18.82
C ALA A 145 29.59 -8.76 -19.96
#